data_6239d496504a2c937c8d7f156da3c35c
#
_entry.id   6239d496504a2c937c8d7f156da3c35c
#
_cell.length_a   1.000
_cell.length_b   1.000
_cell.length_c   1.000
_cell.angle_alpha   90.00
_cell.angle_beta   90.00
_cell.angle_gamma   90.00
#
_symmetry.space_group_name_H-M   'P 1'
#
loop_
_entity.id
_entity.type
_entity.pdbx_description
1 polymer ?
#
loop_
_entity_poly.entity_id
_entity_poly.type
_entity_poly.pdbx_seq_one_letter_code
_entity_poly.pdbx_strand_id
1 'polypeptide(L)'
;GRHKTALPLCGDAAATIAALLPLLAAKTGDGADRAERTRTAARAELAELDVLMPKRLEMVETIRSAMPGCLIVGDSTQPVYAANLYYDHNRPGGWFNAATGFGALGFGPGAAVGAALAAPGTPVVCLIGDGGLQFSPGELRTAVDENLPITFLVWNNAAFNEIADAMRGANTEIIGCSPSPLRMEPFAAACDLPFTSCPMEAEVLHWALRQPCDGPRLIEIRVR
;
A
#
# COMPACT_ATOMS: atom_id res chain seq x y z
N GLY A 1 11.21 10.86 22.37
CA GLY A 1 11.08 9.57 21.71
C GLY A 1 10.54 8.51 22.66
N ARG A 2 9.88 7.47 22.13
CA ARG A 2 9.30 6.36 22.95
C ARG A 2 10.34 5.44 23.54
N HIS A 3 11.58 5.47 23.03
CA HIS A 3 12.66 4.60 23.47
C HIS A 3 13.83 5.43 24.02
N LYS A 4 14.46 4.92 25.09
CA LYS A 4 15.68 5.53 25.61
C LYS A 4 16.81 5.28 24.62
N THR A 5 17.47 6.35 24.19
CA THR A 5 18.68 6.28 23.39
C THR A 5 19.87 6.14 24.33
N ALA A 6 20.62 5.05 24.22
CA ALA A 6 21.79 4.82 25.06
C ALA A 6 22.92 5.83 24.74
N LEU A 7 23.13 6.11 23.45
CA LEU A 7 24.11 7.07 22.96
C LEU A 7 23.57 7.71 21.68
N PRO A 8 23.21 9.01 21.70
CA PRO A 8 22.82 9.73 20.49
C PRO A 8 24.06 10.12 19.68
N LEU A 9 24.10 9.75 18.42
CA LEU A 9 25.11 10.19 17.46
C LEU A 9 24.49 11.28 16.58
N CYS A 10 24.80 12.53 16.90
CA CYS A 10 24.27 13.69 16.18
C CYS A 10 25.25 14.09 15.05
N GLY A 11 24.82 13.96 13.80
CA GLY A 11 25.65 14.32 12.66
C GLY A 11 25.08 13.79 11.34
N ASP A 12 25.82 13.96 10.28
CA ASP A 12 25.49 13.36 8.97
C ASP A 12 25.55 11.84 9.07
N ALA A 13 24.49 11.16 8.59
CA ALA A 13 24.36 9.71 8.71
C ALA A 13 25.46 8.95 7.93
N ALA A 14 25.80 9.42 6.70
CA ALA A 14 26.79 8.76 5.87
C ALA A 14 28.20 8.89 6.49
N ALA A 15 28.55 10.09 6.96
CA ALA A 15 29.81 10.33 7.64
C ALA A 15 29.93 9.53 8.95
N THR A 16 28.85 9.44 9.72
CA THR A 16 28.79 8.64 10.97
C THR A 16 28.98 7.15 10.68
N ILE A 17 28.28 6.60 9.67
CA ILE A 17 28.44 5.20 9.26
C ILE A 17 29.86 4.93 8.76
N ALA A 18 30.42 5.82 7.92
CA ALA A 18 31.79 5.68 7.42
C ALA A 18 32.83 5.66 8.56
N ALA A 19 32.62 6.45 9.61
CA ALA A 19 33.49 6.47 10.78
C ALA A 19 33.33 5.21 11.67
N LEU A 20 32.14 4.62 11.74
CA LEU A 20 31.85 3.43 12.55
C LEU A 20 32.35 2.14 11.89
N LEU A 21 32.20 2.01 10.57
CA LEU A 21 32.51 0.76 9.85
C LEU A 21 33.90 0.19 10.16
N PRO A 22 34.99 0.98 10.18
CA PRO A 22 36.33 0.46 10.50
C PRO A 22 36.50 -0.03 11.95
N LEU A 23 35.60 0.39 12.84
CA LEU A 23 35.61 0.04 14.26
C LEU A 23 34.80 -1.23 14.57
N LEU A 24 34.05 -1.74 13.60
CA LEU A 24 33.21 -2.91 13.77
C LEU A 24 33.93 -4.17 13.32
N ALA A 25 33.94 -5.18 14.18
CA ALA A 25 34.37 -6.51 13.79
C ALA A 25 33.32 -7.17 12.89
N ALA A 26 33.78 -7.90 11.87
CA ALA A 26 32.88 -8.72 11.07
C ALA A 26 32.16 -9.75 11.95
N LYS A 27 30.83 -9.72 11.96
CA LYS A 27 30.03 -10.75 12.64
C LYS A 27 29.75 -11.88 11.68
N THR A 28 30.18 -13.09 12.08
CA THR A 28 29.61 -14.34 11.55
C THR A 28 28.44 -14.68 12.45
N GLY A 29 27.22 -14.72 11.93
CA GLY A 29 26.06 -14.94 12.77
C GLY A 29 24.89 -15.57 12.04
N ASP A 30 23.91 -15.98 12.81
CA ASP A 30 22.62 -16.57 12.39
C ASP A 30 21.60 -15.52 11.90
N GLY A 31 22.05 -14.41 11.29
CA GLY A 31 21.19 -13.29 10.93
C GLY A 31 20.03 -13.69 10.01
N ALA A 32 20.29 -14.57 9.02
CA ALA A 32 19.27 -15.08 8.13
C ALA A 32 18.25 -15.97 8.86
N ASP A 33 18.74 -16.89 9.68
CA ASP A 33 17.87 -17.79 10.47
C ASP A 33 17.05 -17.01 11.50
N ARG A 34 17.64 -16.00 12.12
CA ARG A 34 16.93 -15.12 13.06
C ARG A 34 15.85 -14.31 12.35
N ALA A 35 16.13 -13.76 11.17
CA ALA A 35 15.16 -13.04 10.38
C ALA A 35 13.98 -13.94 9.99
N GLU A 36 14.24 -15.19 9.58
CA GLU A 36 13.19 -16.14 9.22
C GLU A 36 12.35 -16.56 10.44
N ARG A 37 12.96 -16.83 11.58
CA ARG A 37 12.20 -17.10 12.82
C ARG A 37 11.33 -15.92 13.22
N THR A 38 11.84 -14.69 13.11
CA THR A 38 11.08 -13.47 13.42
C THR A 38 9.92 -13.29 12.46
N ARG A 39 10.14 -13.52 11.16
CA ARG A 39 9.09 -13.46 10.14
C ARG A 39 7.99 -14.49 10.38
N THR A 40 8.38 -15.73 10.71
CA THR A 40 7.42 -16.81 11.01
C THR A 40 6.61 -16.48 12.26
N ALA A 41 7.25 -15.99 13.33
CA ALA A 41 6.56 -15.59 14.55
C ALA A 41 5.59 -14.42 14.29
N ALA A 42 6.03 -13.38 13.57
CA ALA A 42 5.17 -12.25 13.22
C ALA A 42 3.96 -12.67 12.39
N ARG A 43 4.14 -13.60 11.44
CA ARG A 43 3.02 -14.12 10.62
C ARG A 43 2.05 -14.98 11.45
N ALA A 44 2.52 -15.70 12.47
CA ALA A 44 1.65 -16.45 13.37
C ALA A 44 0.74 -15.55 14.22
N GLU A 45 1.20 -14.34 14.55
CA GLU A 45 0.43 -13.35 15.33
C GLU A 45 -0.59 -12.56 14.48
N LEU A 46 -0.52 -12.63 13.16
CA LEU A 46 -1.37 -11.87 12.24
C LEU A 46 -2.87 -12.05 12.51
N ALA A 47 -3.31 -13.29 12.68
CA ALA A 47 -4.72 -13.61 12.89
C ALA A 47 -5.24 -13.18 14.26
N GLU A 48 -4.34 -12.96 15.23
CA GLU A 48 -4.68 -12.53 16.60
C GLU A 48 -4.97 -11.02 16.65
N LEU A 49 -4.40 -10.24 15.71
CA LEU A 49 -4.59 -8.79 15.66
C LEU A 49 -5.97 -8.40 15.10
N ASP A 50 -6.36 -9.03 14.01
CA ASP A 50 -7.65 -8.82 13.33
C ASP A 50 -7.90 -10.02 12.41
N VAL A 51 -9.10 -10.57 12.46
CA VAL A 51 -9.51 -11.72 11.65
C VAL A 51 -9.34 -11.50 10.13
N LEU A 52 -9.40 -10.26 9.66
CA LEU A 52 -9.20 -9.89 8.25
C LEU A 52 -7.74 -9.56 7.89
N MET A 53 -6.83 -9.47 8.88
CA MET A 53 -5.44 -9.09 8.63
C MET A 53 -4.73 -10.04 7.65
N PRO A 54 -4.83 -11.38 7.79
CA PRO A 54 -4.25 -12.32 6.83
C PRO A 54 -4.78 -12.10 5.40
N LYS A 55 -6.07 -11.86 5.27
CA LYS A 55 -6.72 -11.64 3.97
C LYS A 55 -6.28 -10.35 3.31
N ARG A 56 -6.13 -9.28 4.08
CA ARG A 56 -5.62 -7.98 3.59
C ARG A 56 -4.18 -8.10 3.09
N LEU A 57 -3.33 -8.83 3.83
CA LEU A 57 -1.96 -9.09 3.41
C LEU A 57 -1.92 -9.96 2.15
N GLU A 58 -2.74 -11.00 2.06
CA GLU A 58 -2.87 -11.87 0.89
C GLU A 58 -3.19 -11.06 -0.38
N MET A 59 -4.06 -10.04 -0.30
CA MET A 59 -4.36 -9.19 -1.45
C MET A 59 -3.12 -8.43 -1.94
N VAL A 60 -2.28 -7.93 -1.04
CA VAL A 60 -1.02 -7.24 -1.42
C VAL A 60 0.01 -8.22 -1.98
N GLU A 61 0.14 -9.40 -1.40
CA GLU A 61 1.01 -10.47 -1.93
C GLU A 61 0.55 -10.94 -3.32
N THR A 62 -0.76 -10.93 -3.56
CA THR A 62 -1.35 -11.23 -4.88
C THR A 62 -0.94 -10.21 -5.93
N ILE A 63 -0.87 -8.91 -5.60
CA ILE A 63 -0.37 -7.89 -6.53
C ILE A 63 1.04 -8.24 -6.99
N ARG A 64 1.94 -8.53 -6.05
CA ARG A 64 3.33 -8.88 -6.36
C ARG A 64 3.45 -10.13 -7.24
N SER A 65 2.63 -11.14 -6.97
CA SER A 65 2.67 -12.40 -7.74
C SER A 65 2.08 -12.26 -9.15
N ALA A 66 1.02 -11.45 -9.29
CA ALA A 66 0.36 -11.21 -10.57
C ALA A 66 1.16 -10.26 -11.47
N MET A 67 1.87 -9.29 -10.88
CA MET A 67 2.62 -8.24 -11.58
C MET A 67 4.07 -8.17 -11.07
N PRO A 68 4.92 -9.18 -11.37
CA PRO A 68 6.30 -9.21 -10.91
C PRO A 68 7.07 -7.94 -11.31
N GLY A 69 7.78 -7.34 -10.37
CA GLY A 69 8.57 -6.14 -10.61
C GLY A 69 7.78 -4.82 -10.66
N CYS A 70 6.47 -4.83 -10.45
CA CYS A 70 5.68 -3.60 -10.36
C CYS A 70 6.13 -2.73 -9.17
N LEU A 71 5.84 -1.43 -9.26
CA LEU A 71 5.89 -0.52 -8.13
C LEU A 71 4.51 -0.50 -7.47
N ILE A 72 4.46 -0.59 -6.15
CA ILE A 72 3.21 -0.49 -5.39
C ILE A 72 3.25 0.79 -4.58
N VAL A 73 2.30 1.68 -4.87
CA VAL A 73 2.11 2.94 -4.17
C VAL A 73 0.86 2.83 -3.31
N GLY A 74 1.02 2.93 -2.00
CA GLY A 74 -0.07 2.82 -1.04
C GLY A 74 -0.61 4.18 -0.58
N ASP A 75 -1.92 4.33 -0.60
CA ASP A 75 -2.63 5.37 0.15
C ASP A 75 -2.95 4.89 1.58
N SER A 76 -3.60 5.71 2.40
CA SER A 76 -4.03 5.32 3.74
C SER A 76 -5.27 4.42 3.66
N THR A 77 -5.06 3.11 3.58
CA THR A 77 -6.11 2.09 3.48
C THR A 77 -5.73 0.77 4.16
N GLN A 78 -6.71 -0.03 4.52
CA GLN A 78 -6.54 -1.24 5.35
C GLN A 78 -5.48 -2.23 4.86
N PRO A 79 -5.41 -2.62 3.57
CA PRO A 79 -4.37 -3.52 3.12
C PRO A 79 -2.97 -2.89 3.15
N VAL A 80 -2.85 -1.56 3.03
CA VAL A 80 -1.58 -0.85 3.18
C VAL A 80 -1.08 -0.92 4.62
N TYR A 81 -1.96 -0.80 5.60
CA TYR A 81 -1.58 -0.95 7.02
C TYR A 81 -1.12 -2.38 7.33
N ALA A 82 -1.82 -3.38 6.81
CA ALA A 82 -1.39 -4.78 6.92
C ALA A 82 0.00 -5.00 6.30
N ALA A 83 0.22 -4.44 5.12
CA ALA A 83 1.47 -4.58 4.39
C ALA A 83 2.64 -3.85 5.10
N ASN A 84 2.41 -2.70 5.71
CA ASN A 84 3.45 -2.00 6.49
C ASN A 84 3.98 -2.81 7.66
N LEU A 85 3.20 -3.78 8.16
CA LEU A 85 3.61 -4.66 9.26
C LEU A 85 4.30 -5.94 8.77
N TYR A 86 3.86 -6.52 7.64
CA TYR A 86 4.18 -7.91 7.31
C TYR A 86 4.57 -8.17 5.85
N TYR A 87 4.47 -7.17 4.96
CA TYR A 87 4.76 -7.37 3.54
C TYR A 87 6.24 -7.23 3.26
N ASP A 88 6.76 -8.17 2.49
CA ASP A 88 8.12 -8.18 1.97
C ASP A 88 8.09 -7.90 0.45
N HIS A 89 8.57 -6.73 0.05
CA HIS A 89 8.72 -6.44 -1.37
C HIS A 89 10.05 -6.96 -1.92
N ASN A 90 10.05 -7.43 -3.18
CA ASN A 90 11.19 -8.09 -3.77
C ASN A 90 12.20 -7.17 -4.49
N ARG A 91 12.00 -5.85 -4.41
CA ARG A 91 12.94 -4.84 -4.94
C ARG A 91 13.02 -3.60 -4.05
N PRO A 92 14.21 -2.99 -3.90
CA PRO A 92 14.33 -1.69 -3.24
C PRO A 92 13.49 -0.62 -3.92
N GLY A 93 12.80 0.22 -3.15
CA GLY A 93 11.94 1.29 -3.66
C GLY A 93 10.67 0.83 -4.37
N GLY A 94 10.38 -0.48 -4.39
CA GLY A 94 9.18 -1.01 -5.03
C GLY A 94 7.90 -0.93 -4.21
N TRP A 95 7.99 -0.64 -2.92
CA TRP A 95 6.89 -0.39 -2.01
C TRP A 95 7.10 0.94 -1.28
N PHE A 96 6.16 1.87 -1.43
CA PHE A 96 6.12 3.08 -0.63
C PHE A 96 4.68 3.59 -0.48
N ASN A 97 4.41 4.38 0.54
CA ASN A 97 3.04 4.77 0.88
C ASN A 97 2.97 6.04 1.75
N ALA A 98 1.76 6.54 1.96
CA ALA A 98 1.46 7.74 2.73
C ALA A 98 1.96 7.70 4.19
N ALA A 99 2.07 6.50 4.80
CA ALA A 99 2.47 6.35 6.21
C ALA A 99 3.95 6.71 6.47
N THR A 100 4.78 6.85 5.43
CA THR A 100 6.16 7.32 5.55
C THR A 100 6.27 8.84 5.76
N GLY A 101 5.16 9.55 5.68
CA GLY A 101 5.08 10.99 5.85
C GLY A 101 3.90 11.39 6.72
N PHE A 102 3.06 12.29 6.22
CA PHE A 102 1.91 12.85 6.93
C PHE A 102 0.73 11.87 7.05
N GLY A 103 0.65 10.85 6.19
CA GLY A 103 -0.46 9.91 6.16
C GLY A 103 -1.73 10.46 5.51
N ALA A 104 -1.61 11.45 4.63
CA ALA A 104 -2.76 12.08 3.99
C ALA A 104 -3.49 11.12 3.04
N LEU A 105 -4.82 11.15 3.10
CA LEU A 105 -5.68 10.55 2.08
C LEU A 105 -5.50 11.27 0.74
N GLY A 106 -5.55 10.52 -0.36
CA GLY A 106 -5.36 11.05 -1.71
C GLY A 106 -3.90 11.22 -2.14
N PHE A 107 -2.95 10.78 -1.33
CA PHE A 107 -1.53 10.74 -1.69
C PHE A 107 -1.26 9.78 -2.87
N GLY A 108 -1.95 8.63 -2.86
CA GLY A 108 -1.68 7.50 -3.76
C GLY A 108 -1.68 7.85 -5.24
N PRO A 109 -2.73 8.47 -5.80
CA PRO A 109 -2.83 8.73 -7.24
C PRO A 109 -1.72 9.61 -7.78
N GLY A 110 -1.44 10.77 -7.15
CA GLY A 110 -0.35 11.65 -7.57
C GLY A 110 1.03 11.01 -7.43
N ALA A 111 1.25 10.24 -6.36
CA ALA A 111 2.49 9.50 -6.18
C ALA A 111 2.65 8.36 -7.20
N ALA A 112 1.56 7.70 -7.62
CA ALA A 112 1.59 6.68 -8.66
C ALA A 112 1.91 7.28 -10.05
N VAL A 113 1.35 8.45 -10.37
CA VAL A 113 1.72 9.21 -11.58
C VAL A 113 3.21 9.53 -11.55
N GLY A 114 3.71 10.10 -10.44
CA GLY A 114 5.13 10.39 -10.28
C GLY A 114 6.02 9.15 -10.41
N ALA A 115 5.62 8.02 -9.84
CA ALA A 115 6.34 6.75 -9.94
C ALA A 115 6.40 6.22 -11.39
N ALA A 116 5.28 6.28 -12.12
CA ALA A 116 5.21 5.84 -13.52
C ALA A 116 6.08 6.69 -14.44
N LEU A 117 6.09 8.02 -14.23
CA LEU A 117 6.95 8.95 -14.97
C LEU A 117 8.44 8.74 -14.65
N ALA A 118 8.77 8.45 -13.39
CA ALA A 118 10.16 8.22 -12.95
C ALA A 118 10.71 6.85 -13.38
N ALA A 119 9.85 5.87 -13.67
CA ALA A 119 10.24 4.52 -14.05
C ALA A 119 9.49 4.07 -15.33
N PRO A 120 9.79 4.66 -16.51
CA PRO A 120 9.10 4.35 -17.75
C PRO A 120 9.09 2.85 -18.07
N GLY A 121 7.93 2.35 -18.47
CA GLY A 121 7.74 0.94 -18.81
C GLY A 121 7.59 0.00 -17.60
N THR A 122 7.73 0.51 -16.37
CA THR A 122 7.48 -0.28 -15.16
C THR A 122 6.01 -0.15 -14.77
N PRO A 123 5.24 -1.26 -14.65
CA PRO A 123 3.87 -1.20 -14.17
C PRO A 123 3.79 -0.64 -12.74
N VAL A 124 2.79 0.20 -12.49
CA VAL A 124 2.54 0.78 -11.17
C VAL A 124 1.16 0.35 -10.68
N VAL A 125 1.05 -0.04 -9.43
CA VAL A 125 -0.23 -0.28 -8.76
C VAL A 125 -0.42 0.77 -7.68
N CYS A 126 -1.46 1.58 -7.81
CA CYS A 126 -1.92 2.51 -6.78
C CYS A 126 -2.97 1.81 -5.92
N LEU A 127 -2.60 1.40 -4.72
CA LEU A 127 -3.51 0.76 -3.76
C LEU A 127 -4.14 1.82 -2.86
N ILE A 128 -5.43 2.06 -3.02
CA ILE A 128 -6.15 3.18 -2.41
C ILE A 128 -7.53 2.76 -1.92
N GLY A 129 -8.03 3.38 -0.86
CA GLY A 129 -9.42 3.22 -0.41
C GLY A 129 -10.40 4.07 -1.24
N ASP A 130 -11.67 3.64 -1.28
CA ASP A 130 -12.74 4.39 -1.96
C ASP A 130 -12.91 5.82 -1.42
N GLY A 131 -12.70 6.02 -0.13
CA GLY A 131 -12.67 7.34 0.50
C GLY A 131 -11.47 8.18 0.05
N GLY A 132 -10.26 7.59 0.05
CA GLY A 132 -9.02 8.27 -0.35
C GLY A 132 -9.02 8.71 -1.81
N LEU A 133 -9.59 7.89 -2.69
CA LEU A 133 -9.69 8.17 -4.12
C LEU A 133 -10.41 9.49 -4.43
N GLN A 134 -11.38 9.87 -3.60
CA GLN A 134 -12.17 11.08 -3.79
C GLN A 134 -11.41 12.38 -3.50
N PHE A 135 -10.22 12.33 -2.89
CA PHE A 135 -9.39 13.50 -2.63
C PHE A 135 -8.55 13.96 -3.82
N SER A 136 -8.23 13.05 -4.75
CA SER A 136 -7.38 13.36 -5.90
C SER A 136 -7.84 12.67 -7.20
N PRO A 137 -9.12 12.82 -7.59
CA PRO A 137 -9.66 12.18 -8.80
C PRO A 137 -9.02 12.72 -10.08
N GLY A 138 -8.51 13.96 -10.08
CA GLY A 138 -7.85 14.56 -11.23
C GLY A 138 -6.63 13.78 -11.71
N GLU A 139 -5.93 13.09 -10.82
CA GLU A 139 -4.73 12.32 -11.17
C GLU A 139 -5.04 11.06 -12.00
N LEU A 140 -6.28 10.58 -11.96
CA LEU A 140 -6.73 9.52 -12.85
C LEU A 140 -6.75 10.01 -14.30
N ARG A 141 -7.19 11.27 -14.52
CA ARG A 141 -7.16 11.92 -15.83
C ARG A 141 -5.72 12.18 -16.28
N THR A 142 -4.84 12.63 -15.39
CA THR A 142 -3.41 12.78 -15.69
C THR A 142 -2.81 11.45 -16.17
N ALA A 143 -3.15 10.34 -15.52
CA ALA A 143 -2.68 9.02 -15.96
C ALA A 143 -3.19 8.62 -17.35
N VAL A 144 -4.44 8.98 -17.70
CA VAL A 144 -5.04 8.74 -19.03
C VAL A 144 -4.35 9.61 -20.08
N ASP A 145 -4.21 10.91 -19.81
CA ASP A 145 -3.63 11.87 -20.75
C ASP A 145 -2.16 11.54 -21.08
N GLU A 146 -1.41 11.02 -20.11
CA GLU A 146 -0.02 10.59 -20.25
C GLU A 146 0.13 9.09 -20.62
N ASN A 147 -0.98 8.36 -20.79
CA ASN A 147 -1.02 6.93 -21.09
C ASN A 147 -0.12 6.08 -20.19
N LEU A 148 -0.17 6.32 -18.86
CA LEU A 148 0.71 5.69 -17.90
C LEU A 148 0.24 4.27 -17.54
N PRO A 149 1.14 3.29 -17.36
CA PRO A 149 0.80 1.91 -17.02
C PRO A 149 0.43 1.76 -15.54
N ILE A 150 -0.63 2.46 -15.11
CA ILE A 150 -1.09 2.49 -13.72
C ILE A 150 -2.36 1.67 -13.55
N THR A 151 -2.35 0.73 -12.62
CA THR A 151 -3.57 0.08 -12.11
C THR A 151 -3.99 0.79 -10.81
N PHE A 152 -5.09 1.56 -10.85
CA PHE A 152 -5.74 2.07 -9.65
C PHE A 152 -6.56 0.94 -9.03
N LEU A 153 -6.02 0.35 -7.96
CA LEU A 153 -6.64 -0.75 -7.24
C LEU A 153 -7.37 -0.20 -6.01
N VAL A 154 -8.68 -0.14 -6.10
CA VAL A 154 -9.53 0.52 -5.10
C VAL A 154 -10.09 -0.49 -4.11
N TRP A 155 -9.71 -0.36 -2.85
CA TRP A 155 -10.28 -1.07 -1.73
C TRP A 155 -11.59 -0.40 -1.30
N ASN A 156 -12.72 -0.97 -1.73
CA ASN A 156 -14.04 -0.39 -1.50
C ASN A 156 -14.76 -1.09 -0.35
N ASN A 157 -14.76 -0.46 0.81
CA ASN A 157 -15.55 -0.86 1.99
C ASN A 157 -16.71 0.10 2.28
N ALA A 158 -16.91 1.12 1.43
CA ALA A 158 -17.94 2.15 1.52
C ALA A 158 -17.97 2.91 2.86
N ALA A 159 -16.79 3.10 3.47
CA ALA A 159 -16.67 3.80 4.75
C ALA A 159 -15.24 4.26 5.05
N PHE A 160 -15.09 5.20 5.99
CA PHE A 160 -13.80 5.52 6.61
C PHE A 160 -13.58 4.62 7.84
N ASN A 161 -13.46 3.30 7.61
CA ASN A 161 -13.46 2.29 8.68
C ASN A 161 -12.33 2.47 9.68
N GLU A 162 -11.11 2.85 9.26
CA GLU A 162 -10.00 3.07 10.18
C GLU A 162 -10.28 4.23 11.16
N ILE A 163 -10.98 5.26 10.70
CA ILE A 163 -11.40 6.37 11.56
C ILE A 163 -12.49 5.89 12.51
N ALA A 164 -13.47 5.13 12.04
CA ALA A 164 -14.52 4.55 12.87
C ALA A 164 -13.95 3.62 13.95
N ASP A 165 -12.95 2.79 13.60
CA ASP A 165 -12.28 1.88 14.54
C ASP A 165 -11.46 2.67 15.59
N ALA A 166 -10.77 3.73 15.17
CA ALA A 166 -10.07 4.61 16.09
C ALA A 166 -11.02 5.31 17.08
N MET A 167 -12.16 5.82 16.59
CA MET A 167 -13.21 6.44 17.43
C MET A 167 -13.79 5.40 18.40
N ARG A 168 -14.06 4.18 17.94
CA ARG A 168 -14.54 3.07 18.78
C ARG A 168 -13.52 2.71 19.87
N GLY A 169 -12.24 2.59 19.50
CA GLY A 169 -11.16 2.32 20.43
C GLY A 169 -10.95 3.43 21.48
N ALA A 170 -11.23 4.68 21.10
CA ALA A 170 -11.22 5.83 22.00
C ALA A 170 -12.51 5.98 22.83
N ASN A 171 -13.48 5.08 22.65
CA ASN A 171 -14.81 5.12 23.29
C ASN A 171 -15.53 6.45 23.04
N THR A 172 -15.44 6.99 21.82
CA THR A 172 -16.12 8.21 21.38
C THR A 172 -17.24 7.85 20.38
N GLU A 173 -18.19 8.75 20.19
CA GLU A 173 -19.26 8.61 19.21
C GLU A 173 -18.65 8.55 17.79
N ILE A 174 -19.12 7.59 16.97
CA ILE A 174 -18.69 7.45 15.58
C ILE A 174 -19.49 8.39 14.71
N ILE A 175 -18.85 9.43 14.17
CA ILE A 175 -19.48 10.44 13.31
C ILE A 175 -18.69 10.60 12.01
N GLY A 176 -19.39 10.91 10.91
CA GLY A 176 -18.77 11.23 9.61
C GLY A 176 -18.08 10.06 8.90
N CYS A 177 -18.18 8.82 9.41
CA CYS A 177 -17.45 7.67 8.87
C CYS A 177 -18.22 6.85 7.83
N SER A 178 -19.48 7.17 7.57
CA SER A 178 -20.34 6.45 6.62
C SER A 178 -20.84 7.39 5.51
N PRO A 179 -19.97 7.74 4.55
CA PRO A 179 -20.36 8.58 3.41
C PRO A 179 -21.30 7.81 2.48
N SER A 180 -21.97 8.54 1.59
CA SER A 180 -22.72 7.91 0.50
C SER A 180 -21.76 7.11 -0.38
N PRO A 181 -22.08 5.85 -0.72
CA PRO A 181 -21.20 5.01 -1.53
C PRO A 181 -20.89 5.62 -2.90
N LEU A 182 -19.62 5.67 -3.27
CA LEU A 182 -19.20 6.06 -4.61
C LEU A 182 -19.54 4.93 -5.60
N ARG A 183 -20.19 5.27 -6.68
CA ARG A 183 -20.46 4.33 -7.78
C ARG A 183 -19.22 4.23 -8.67
N MET A 184 -18.38 3.18 -8.43
CA MET A 184 -17.06 3.06 -9.06
C MET A 184 -17.08 2.96 -10.58
N GLU A 185 -18.00 2.19 -11.15
CA GLU A 185 -18.08 2.03 -12.61
C GLU A 185 -18.39 3.34 -13.34
N PRO A 186 -19.44 4.11 -12.98
CA PRO A 186 -19.65 5.44 -13.57
C PRO A 186 -18.50 6.42 -13.31
N PHE A 187 -17.85 6.32 -12.15
CA PHE A 187 -16.71 7.16 -11.83
C PHE A 187 -15.50 6.84 -12.73
N ALA A 188 -15.18 5.56 -12.93
CA ALA A 188 -14.15 5.13 -13.87
C ALA A 188 -14.46 5.57 -15.30
N ALA A 189 -15.72 5.41 -15.74
CA ALA A 189 -16.17 5.85 -17.05
C ALA A 189 -16.03 7.37 -17.24
N ALA A 190 -16.32 8.17 -16.21
CA ALA A 190 -16.12 9.63 -16.25
C ALA A 190 -14.65 10.04 -16.37
N CYS A 191 -13.72 9.14 -15.97
CA CYS A 191 -12.29 9.32 -16.13
C CYS A 191 -11.72 8.66 -17.40
N ASP A 192 -12.55 8.06 -18.26
CA ASP A 192 -12.15 7.25 -19.42
C ASP A 192 -11.25 6.06 -19.08
N LEU A 193 -11.47 5.44 -17.92
CA LEU A 193 -10.71 4.28 -17.47
C LEU A 193 -11.47 2.96 -17.73
N PRO A 194 -10.82 1.93 -18.29
CA PRO A 194 -11.32 0.56 -18.21
C PRO A 194 -11.59 0.16 -16.77
N PHE A 195 -12.73 -0.47 -16.51
CA PHE A 195 -13.20 -0.83 -15.19
C PHE A 195 -13.38 -2.33 -15.03
N THR A 196 -12.94 -2.85 -13.89
CA THR A 196 -13.21 -4.24 -13.46
C THR A 196 -13.55 -4.22 -11.96
N SER A 197 -14.58 -4.96 -11.56
CA SER A 197 -14.93 -5.14 -10.14
C SER A 197 -14.78 -6.61 -9.76
N CYS A 198 -14.12 -6.88 -8.63
CA CYS A 198 -13.91 -8.23 -8.10
C CYS A 198 -14.22 -8.29 -6.59
N PRO A 199 -14.59 -9.48 -6.08
CA PRO A 199 -14.66 -9.69 -4.65
C PRO A 199 -13.26 -9.70 -4.03
N MET A 200 -13.18 -9.66 -2.69
CA MET A 200 -11.92 -9.79 -1.94
C MET A 200 -11.45 -11.26 -1.94
N GLU A 201 -11.06 -11.74 -3.13
CA GLU A 201 -10.58 -13.10 -3.38
C GLU A 201 -9.29 -13.07 -4.21
N ALA A 202 -8.24 -13.72 -3.69
CA ALA A 202 -6.90 -13.67 -4.29
C ALA A 202 -6.85 -14.17 -5.73
N GLU A 203 -7.53 -15.26 -6.03
CA GLU A 203 -7.56 -15.85 -7.38
C GLU A 203 -8.24 -14.93 -8.39
N VAL A 204 -9.36 -14.31 -7.99
CA VAL A 204 -10.09 -13.37 -8.86
C VAL A 204 -9.28 -12.09 -9.08
N LEU A 205 -8.66 -11.55 -8.03
CA LEU A 205 -7.78 -10.40 -8.13
C LEU A 205 -6.57 -10.72 -9.03
N HIS A 206 -5.94 -11.88 -8.84
CA HIS A 206 -4.81 -12.32 -9.66
C HIS A 206 -5.19 -12.37 -11.15
N TRP A 207 -6.36 -12.95 -11.45
CA TRP A 207 -6.88 -12.99 -12.83
C TRP A 207 -7.11 -11.58 -13.37
N ALA A 208 -7.77 -10.70 -12.62
CA ALA A 208 -8.05 -9.32 -13.04
C ALA A 208 -6.77 -8.51 -13.33
N LEU A 209 -5.76 -8.66 -12.47
CA LEU A 209 -4.46 -7.99 -12.64
C LEU A 209 -3.69 -8.48 -13.87
N ARG A 210 -3.89 -9.73 -14.28
CA ARG A 210 -3.24 -10.34 -15.44
C ARG A 210 -3.89 -10.01 -16.77
N GLN A 211 -5.08 -9.41 -16.78
CA GLN A 211 -5.72 -9.03 -18.04
C GLN A 211 -4.88 -7.96 -18.75
N PRO A 212 -4.68 -8.08 -20.07
CA PRO A 212 -3.99 -7.06 -20.86
C PRO A 212 -4.69 -5.70 -20.71
N CYS A 213 -3.91 -4.65 -20.60
CA CYS A 213 -4.39 -3.28 -20.59
C CYS A 213 -3.29 -2.36 -21.12
N ASP A 214 -3.59 -1.62 -22.16
CA ASP A 214 -2.71 -0.60 -22.69
C ASP A 214 -3.07 0.73 -22.00
N GLY A 215 -2.24 1.17 -21.08
CA GLY A 215 -2.47 2.40 -20.29
C GLY A 215 -3.08 2.14 -18.91
N PRO A 216 -3.68 3.19 -18.31
CA PRO A 216 -4.23 3.11 -16.96
C PRO A 216 -5.59 2.38 -16.93
N ARG A 217 -5.90 1.77 -15.77
CA ARG A 217 -7.18 1.11 -15.51
C ARG A 217 -7.58 1.24 -14.04
N LEU A 218 -8.85 1.02 -13.74
CA LEU A 218 -9.37 0.94 -12.39
C LEU A 218 -9.91 -0.46 -12.11
N ILE A 219 -9.40 -1.07 -11.03
CA ILE A 219 -9.91 -2.34 -10.49
C ILE A 219 -10.47 -2.07 -9.10
N GLU A 220 -11.73 -2.41 -8.88
CA GLU A 220 -12.38 -2.34 -7.57
C GLU A 220 -12.32 -3.70 -6.85
N ILE A 221 -11.85 -3.72 -5.61
CA ILE A 221 -12.01 -4.85 -4.68
C ILE A 221 -13.18 -4.52 -3.76
N ARG A 222 -14.28 -5.26 -3.86
CA ARG A 222 -15.41 -5.12 -2.97
C ARG A 222 -15.19 -5.87 -1.67
N VAL A 223 -15.23 -5.13 -0.57
CA VAL A 223 -14.98 -5.63 0.79
C VAL A 223 -16.30 -5.69 1.56
N ARG A 224 -17.17 -6.60 1.13
CA ARG A 224 -18.46 -6.83 1.82
C ARG A 224 -18.77 -8.31 1.90
#